data_20982c44974d944399547a84f2f58af3
#
_entry.id   20982c44974d944399547a84f2f58af3
#
_cell.length_a   1.000
_cell.length_b   1.000
_cell.length_c   1.000
_cell.angle_alpha   90.00
_cell.angle_beta   90.00
_cell.angle_gamma   90.00
#
_symmetry.space_group_name_H-M   'P 1'
#
loop_
_entity.id
_entity.type
_entity.pdbx_description
1 polymer ?
#
loop_
_entity_poly.entity_id
_entity_poly.type
_entity_poly.pdbx_seq_one_letter_code
_entity_poly.pdbx_strand_id
1 'polypeptide(L)'
;QIRIEGKVEQLSSAESLEYFHSRPKASQLGAWTSNQSQVIANREVLEQKLASLQAQYSGEDTIPLPEHWGGFRVVPNRLEFWQGRPSRLHDRLLYDLEADGSWSISRLAP
;
A
#
# COMPACT_ATOMS: atom_id res chain seq x y z
N GLN A 1 4.67 6.89 -16.67
CA GLN A 1 3.67 7.13 -15.61
C GLN A 1 2.46 6.23 -15.85
N ILE A 2 1.88 5.72 -14.76
CA ILE A 2 0.64 4.95 -14.81
C ILE A 2 -0.37 5.63 -13.88
N ARG A 3 -1.59 5.84 -14.38
CA ARG A 3 -2.72 6.31 -13.59
C ARG A 3 -3.76 5.20 -13.51
N ILE A 4 -4.21 4.90 -12.29
CA ILE A 4 -5.21 3.87 -12.01
C ILE A 4 -6.39 4.53 -11.32
N GLU A 5 -7.58 4.34 -11.87
CA GLU A 5 -8.84 4.76 -11.28
C GLU A 5 -9.71 3.54 -11.02
N GLY A 6 -10.46 3.55 -9.92
CA GLY A 6 -11.31 2.43 -9.56
C GLY A 6 -11.90 2.53 -8.18
N LYS A 7 -12.63 1.50 -7.81
CA LYS A 7 -13.19 1.36 -6.47
C LYS A 7 -12.13 0.92 -5.48
N VAL A 8 -12.08 1.59 -4.33
CA VAL A 8 -11.20 1.17 -3.22
C VAL A 8 -11.98 0.28 -2.28
N GLU A 9 -11.40 -0.86 -1.95
CA GLU A 9 -11.94 -1.83 -1.00
C GLU A 9 -10.93 -2.10 0.11
N GLN A 10 -11.41 -2.24 1.33
CA GLN A 10 -10.55 -2.66 2.44
C GLN A 10 -10.29 -4.17 2.33
N LEU A 11 -9.04 -4.57 2.55
CA LEU A 11 -8.68 -5.99 2.63
C LEU A 11 -9.28 -6.63 3.88
N SER A 12 -9.57 -7.92 3.79
CA SER A 12 -9.96 -8.72 4.96
C SER A 12 -8.84 -8.78 6.00
N SER A 13 -9.20 -9.08 7.23
CA SER A 13 -8.22 -9.30 8.31
C SER A 13 -7.28 -10.46 7.99
N ALA A 14 -7.76 -11.50 7.31
CA ALA A 14 -6.95 -12.65 6.91
C ALA A 14 -5.88 -12.26 5.88
N GLU A 15 -6.25 -11.52 4.81
CA GLU A 15 -5.30 -11.03 3.81
C GLU A 15 -4.28 -10.07 4.43
N SER A 16 -4.74 -9.20 5.33
CA SER A 16 -3.87 -8.26 6.05
C SER A 16 -2.87 -8.99 6.95
N LEU A 17 -3.30 -10.04 7.64
CA LEU A 17 -2.46 -10.87 8.51
C LEU A 17 -1.39 -11.62 7.71
N GLU A 18 -1.77 -12.25 6.60
CA GLU A 18 -0.85 -12.96 5.71
C GLU A 18 0.25 -12.02 5.21
N TYR A 19 -0.12 -10.85 4.69
CA TYR A 19 0.86 -9.88 4.24
C TYR A 19 1.71 -9.32 5.39
N PHE A 20 1.12 -9.06 6.56
CA PHE A 20 1.85 -8.60 7.74
C PHE A 20 2.95 -9.58 8.14
N HIS A 21 2.65 -10.87 8.19
CA HIS A 21 3.62 -11.91 8.55
C HIS A 21 4.65 -12.20 7.45
N SER A 22 4.38 -11.86 6.20
CA SER A 22 5.37 -11.94 5.11
C SER A 22 6.47 -10.89 5.22
N ARG A 23 6.26 -9.84 6.04
CA ARG A 23 7.22 -8.75 6.23
C ARG A 23 8.32 -9.17 7.23
N PRO A 24 9.55 -8.60 7.09
CA PRO A 24 10.58 -8.81 8.09
C PRO A 24 10.12 -8.44 9.50
N LYS A 25 10.53 -9.18 10.52
CA LYS A 25 10.16 -8.98 11.94
C LYS A 25 10.36 -7.52 12.40
N ALA A 26 11.45 -6.87 11.98
CA ALA A 26 11.71 -5.47 12.29
C ALA A 26 10.61 -4.54 11.73
N SER A 27 10.07 -4.84 10.56
CA SER A 27 8.96 -4.08 9.95
C SER A 27 7.63 -4.33 10.66
N GLN A 28 7.41 -5.54 11.16
CA GLN A 28 6.24 -5.87 11.97
C GLN A 28 6.27 -5.11 13.31
N LEU A 29 7.42 -5.07 13.98
CA LEU A 29 7.62 -4.26 15.20
C LEU A 29 7.47 -2.76 14.94
N GLY A 30 7.94 -2.27 13.79
CA GLY A 30 7.77 -0.89 13.37
C GLY A 30 6.29 -0.47 13.27
N ALA A 31 5.40 -1.38 12.84
CA ALA A 31 3.97 -1.12 12.77
C ALA A 31 3.33 -0.95 14.17
N TRP A 32 3.81 -1.66 15.18
CA TRP A 32 3.43 -1.48 16.58
C TRP A 32 4.05 -0.26 17.23
N THR A 33 5.23 0.15 16.77
CA THR A 33 5.98 1.27 17.33
C THR A 33 5.32 2.60 16.99
N SER A 34 4.86 2.78 15.74
CA SER A 34 4.42 4.06 15.21
C SER A 34 2.90 4.17 15.17
N ASN A 35 2.37 5.17 15.85
CA ASN A 35 1.01 5.66 15.63
C ASN A 35 1.08 6.68 14.48
N GLN A 36 0.90 6.22 13.24
CA GLN A 36 1.12 7.02 12.03
C GLN A 36 0.44 8.40 12.10
N SER A 37 1.19 9.44 11.73
CA SER A 37 0.76 10.83 11.64
C SER A 37 0.40 11.51 12.97
N GLN A 38 0.61 10.88 14.11
CA GLN A 38 0.47 11.53 15.41
C GLN A 38 1.71 12.38 15.74
N VAL A 39 1.48 13.50 16.41
CA VAL A 39 2.57 14.34 16.92
C VAL A 39 3.24 13.63 18.08
N ILE A 40 4.57 13.54 18.03
CA ILE A 40 5.42 12.99 19.11
C ILE A 40 6.39 14.06 19.58
N ALA A 41 6.84 13.95 20.83
CA ALA A 41 7.73 14.95 21.43
C ALA A 41 9.13 14.98 20.76
N ASN A 42 9.66 13.80 20.43
CA ASN A 42 10.98 13.64 19.81
C ASN A 42 11.14 12.21 19.26
N ARG A 43 12.27 11.93 18.63
CA ARG A 43 12.60 10.61 18.08
C ARG A 43 12.78 9.52 19.14
N GLU A 44 13.26 9.89 20.32
CA GLU A 44 13.53 8.96 21.44
C GLU A 44 12.27 8.20 21.86
N VAL A 45 11.09 8.81 21.75
CA VAL A 45 9.79 8.15 22.01
C VAL A 45 9.63 6.90 21.15
N LEU A 46 9.97 6.97 19.86
CA LEU A 46 9.91 5.81 18.96
C LEU A 46 10.99 4.77 19.29
N GLU A 47 12.20 5.21 19.60
CA GLU A 47 13.34 4.33 19.89
C GLU A 47 13.10 3.53 21.17
N GLN A 48 12.60 4.17 22.22
CA GLN A 48 12.26 3.51 23.49
C GLN A 48 11.10 2.52 23.30
N LYS A 49 10.05 2.90 22.57
CA LYS A 49 8.94 2.00 22.30
C LYS A 49 9.37 0.80 21.46
N LEU A 50 10.22 1.00 20.45
CA LEU A 50 10.77 -0.08 19.64
C LEU A 50 11.60 -1.04 20.50
N ALA A 51 12.50 -0.53 21.36
CA ALA A 51 13.33 -1.35 22.25
C ALA A 51 12.46 -2.19 23.19
N SER A 52 11.41 -1.63 23.77
CA SER A 52 10.45 -2.35 24.61
C SER A 52 9.76 -3.48 23.86
N LEU A 53 9.30 -3.23 22.62
CA LEU A 53 8.66 -4.24 21.77
C LEU A 53 9.65 -5.34 21.34
N GLN A 54 10.91 -4.99 21.04
CA GLN A 54 11.96 -5.95 20.74
C GLN A 54 12.24 -6.88 21.92
N ALA A 55 12.27 -6.37 23.14
CA ALA A 55 12.43 -7.17 24.35
C ALA A 55 11.19 -8.06 24.57
N GLN A 56 9.99 -7.52 24.44
CA GLN A 56 8.73 -8.26 24.61
C GLN A 56 8.62 -9.44 23.65
N TYR A 57 8.99 -9.25 22.37
CA TYR A 57 8.89 -10.29 21.33
C TYR A 57 10.21 -10.97 21.00
N SER A 58 11.22 -10.94 21.89
CA SER A 58 12.55 -11.49 21.64
C SER A 58 12.55 -12.99 21.37
N GLY A 59 11.68 -13.75 22.05
CA GLY A 59 11.52 -15.20 21.90
C GLY A 59 10.34 -15.63 21.02
N GLU A 60 9.59 -14.71 20.45
CA GLU A 60 8.38 -15.01 19.68
C GLU A 60 8.69 -15.13 18.19
N ASP A 61 8.19 -16.19 17.55
CA ASP A 61 8.31 -16.37 16.10
C ASP A 61 7.30 -15.50 15.33
N THR A 62 6.15 -15.20 15.96
CA THR A 62 5.08 -14.42 15.35
C THR A 62 4.72 -13.20 16.19
N ILE A 63 4.52 -12.08 15.53
CA ILE A 63 4.03 -10.82 16.12
C ILE A 63 2.56 -10.66 15.72
N PRO A 64 1.64 -10.39 16.66
CA PRO A 64 0.24 -10.20 16.32
C PRO A 64 0.04 -8.98 15.41
N LEU A 65 -0.99 -9.04 14.58
CA LEU A 65 -1.40 -7.93 13.73
C LEU A 65 -1.98 -6.80 14.61
N PRO A 66 -1.47 -5.54 14.49
CA PRO A 66 -2.11 -4.42 15.16
C PRO A 66 -3.52 -4.17 14.62
N GLU A 67 -4.48 -3.83 15.48
CA GLU A 67 -5.88 -3.58 15.08
C GLU A 67 -6.03 -2.47 14.04
N HIS A 68 -5.16 -1.46 14.10
CA HIS A 68 -5.17 -0.33 13.17
C HIS A 68 -4.44 -0.59 11.85
N TRP A 69 -3.83 -1.78 11.69
CA TRP A 69 -3.02 -2.11 10.52
C TRP A 69 -3.82 -2.95 9.52
N GLY A 70 -3.75 -2.58 8.27
CA GLY A 70 -4.43 -3.28 7.19
C GLY A 70 -4.04 -2.71 5.84
N GLY A 71 -4.71 -3.15 4.80
CA GLY A 71 -4.48 -2.74 3.42
C GLY A 71 -5.76 -2.39 2.67
N PHE A 72 -5.55 -1.80 1.51
CA PHE A 72 -6.62 -1.50 0.56
C PHE A 72 -6.29 -2.11 -0.78
N ARG A 73 -7.33 -2.52 -1.49
CA ARG A 73 -7.27 -2.96 -2.89
C ARG A 73 -7.95 -1.92 -3.76
N VAL A 74 -7.32 -1.54 -4.85
CA VAL A 74 -7.97 -0.78 -5.91
C VAL A 74 -8.47 -1.79 -6.95
N VAL A 75 -9.77 -1.83 -7.17
CA VAL A 75 -10.40 -2.59 -8.26
C VAL A 75 -10.52 -1.64 -9.43
N PRO A 76 -9.66 -1.75 -10.44
CA PRO A 76 -9.58 -0.74 -11.48
C PRO A 76 -10.77 -0.84 -12.45
N ASN A 77 -11.25 0.32 -12.87
CA ASN A 77 -12.18 0.45 -14.01
C ASN A 77 -11.61 1.32 -15.13
N ARG A 78 -10.49 2.00 -14.87
CA ARG A 78 -9.77 2.80 -15.86
C ARG A 78 -8.27 2.79 -15.56
N LEU A 79 -7.46 2.62 -16.62
CA LEU A 79 -6.00 2.65 -16.55
C LEU A 79 -5.48 3.55 -17.67
N GLU A 80 -4.60 4.49 -17.35
CA GLU A 80 -3.88 5.27 -18.37
C GLU A 80 -2.37 4.99 -18.24
N PHE A 81 -1.77 4.59 -19.35
CA PHE A 81 -0.33 4.43 -19.50
C PHE A 81 0.23 5.60 -20.30
N TRP A 82 1.14 6.35 -19.70
CA TRP A 82 1.77 7.51 -20.28
C TRP A 82 3.27 7.27 -20.49
N GLN A 83 3.75 7.57 -21.69
CA GLN A 83 5.16 7.49 -22.05
C GLN A 83 5.62 8.81 -22.68
N GLY A 84 6.71 9.40 -22.12
CA GLY A 84 7.32 10.61 -22.67
C GLY A 84 7.92 10.37 -24.06
N ARG A 85 7.68 11.33 -24.98
CA ARG A 85 8.25 11.38 -26.31
C ARG A 85 8.76 12.78 -26.62
N PRO A 86 9.69 12.93 -27.60
CA PRO A 86 10.14 14.24 -28.07
C PRO A 86 8.99 15.12 -28.56
N SER A 87 9.24 16.45 -28.54
CA SER A 87 8.29 17.47 -29.07
C SER A 87 6.91 17.45 -28.42
N ARG A 88 6.81 16.95 -27.15
CA ARG A 88 5.55 16.81 -26.39
C ARG A 88 4.52 15.87 -27.03
N LEU A 89 4.89 15.10 -28.04
CA LEU A 89 4.02 14.11 -28.68
C LEU A 89 4.03 12.80 -27.89
N HIS A 90 3.59 12.87 -26.63
CA HIS A 90 3.61 11.76 -25.69
C HIS A 90 2.63 10.66 -26.09
N ASP A 91 3.00 9.41 -25.82
CA ASP A 91 2.07 8.29 -25.94
C ASP A 91 1.17 8.24 -24.70
N ARG A 92 -0.12 8.13 -24.94
CA ARG A 92 -1.13 7.95 -23.90
C ARG A 92 -2.08 6.86 -24.33
N LEU A 93 -2.05 5.72 -23.63
CA LEU A 93 -2.97 4.60 -23.87
C LEU A 93 -3.95 4.52 -22.70
N LEU A 94 -5.22 4.57 -23.01
CA LEU A 94 -6.31 4.48 -22.06
C LEU A 94 -6.99 3.13 -22.20
N TYR A 95 -7.22 2.50 -21.06
CA TYR A 95 -8.00 1.28 -20.89
C TYR A 95 -9.25 1.64 -20.09
N ASP A 96 -10.44 1.41 -20.63
CA ASP A 96 -11.70 1.53 -19.94
C ASP A 96 -12.36 0.16 -19.80
N LEU A 97 -12.85 -0.15 -18.60
CA LEU A 97 -13.57 -1.39 -18.32
C LEU A 97 -15.02 -1.23 -18.80
N GLU A 98 -15.42 -2.09 -19.74
CA GLU A 98 -16.77 -2.12 -20.29
C GLU A 98 -17.74 -2.90 -19.39
N ALA A 99 -19.04 -2.71 -19.63
CA ALA A 99 -20.10 -3.35 -18.84
C ALA A 99 -20.10 -4.89 -18.93
N ASP A 100 -19.56 -5.44 -20.01
CA ASP A 100 -19.41 -6.89 -20.22
C ASP A 100 -18.14 -7.49 -19.58
N GLY A 101 -17.33 -6.67 -18.90
CA GLY A 101 -16.09 -7.06 -18.27
C GLY A 101 -14.87 -7.07 -19.20
N SER A 102 -15.03 -6.69 -20.46
CA SER A 102 -13.91 -6.51 -21.40
C SER A 102 -13.24 -5.14 -21.18
N TRP A 103 -12.02 -4.99 -21.72
CA TRP A 103 -11.30 -3.71 -21.71
C TRP A 103 -11.23 -3.13 -23.11
N SER A 104 -11.77 -1.95 -23.29
CA SER A 104 -11.53 -1.16 -24.49
C SER A 104 -10.21 -0.40 -24.38
N ILE A 105 -9.49 -0.30 -25.50
CA ILE A 105 -8.20 0.38 -25.55
C ILE A 105 -8.28 1.50 -26.56
N SER A 106 -7.94 2.72 -26.12
CA SER A 106 -7.90 3.90 -26.95
C SER A 106 -6.58 4.67 -26.77
N ARG A 107 -6.26 5.51 -27.74
CA ARG A 107 -5.12 6.42 -27.67
C ARG A 107 -5.63 7.83 -27.44
N LEU A 108 -5.10 8.49 -26.41
CA LEU A 108 -5.39 9.89 -26.14
C LEU A 108 -4.36 10.80 -26.82
N ALA A 109 -4.80 11.95 -27.27
CA ALA A 109 -3.89 13.02 -27.68
C ALA A 109 -3.10 13.52 -26.46
N PRO A 110 -1.80 13.85 -26.62
CA PRO A 110 -0.95 14.35 -25.54
C PRO A 110 -1.31 15.77 -25.12
#